data_35d227cade0afb311ca8f5056049d84c
#
_entry.id   35d227cade0afb311ca8f5056049d84c
#
_cell.length_a   1.000
_cell.length_b   1.000
_cell.length_c   1.000
_cell.angle_alpha   90.00
_cell.angle_beta   90.00
_cell.angle_gamma   90.00
#
_symmetry.space_group_name_H-M   'P 1'
#
loop_
_entity.id
_entity.type
_entity.pdbx_description
1 polymer ?
#
loop_
_entity_poly.entity_id
_entity_poly.type
_entity_poly.pdbx_seq_one_letter_code
_entity_poly.pdbx_strand_id
1 'polypeptide(L)'
;MNKIDSIIIHCSATRTGLDLRAKDIDCMHRQRGFTRIGYNFVIDLDGTLENGRPLSIDGAHCNTKGFSGVSYNKHSIGICYIGGLDVNGRPADTRTEAQKNSLRDLVAKLCKEYDIIELLGHRDTSPDLDDSGEVEPGEYIKSCPCFDVRSEFNNFLRNTIVKP
;
A
#
# COMPACT_ATOMS: atom_id res chain seq x y z
N MET A 1 -3.95 -8.60 -18.67
CA MET A 1 -3.50 -7.86 -17.46
C MET A 1 -3.40 -6.39 -17.84
N ASN A 2 -3.99 -5.51 -17.08
CA ASN A 2 -3.85 -4.07 -17.32
C ASN A 2 -2.40 -3.63 -17.04
N LYS A 3 -1.95 -2.57 -17.69
CA LYS A 3 -0.64 -1.98 -17.41
C LYS A 3 -0.60 -1.53 -15.95
N ILE A 4 0.42 -1.95 -15.20
CA ILE A 4 0.67 -1.46 -13.84
C ILE A 4 1.23 -0.05 -13.93
N ASP A 5 0.60 0.89 -13.25
CA ASP A 5 0.96 2.31 -13.23
C ASP A 5 0.84 2.96 -11.84
N SER A 6 0.41 2.20 -10.84
CA SER A 6 0.18 2.71 -9.51
C SER A 6 0.73 1.80 -8.41
N ILE A 7 1.13 2.37 -7.28
CA ILE A 7 1.48 1.65 -6.05
C ILE A 7 0.58 2.15 -4.93
N ILE A 8 -0.05 1.21 -4.21
CA ILE A 8 -0.86 1.52 -3.03
C ILE A 8 -0.21 0.88 -1.80
N ILE A 9 0.14 1.71 -0.82
CA ILE A 9 0.76 1.26 0.42
C ILE A 9 -0.30 1.06 1.49
N HIS A 10 -0.20 -0.05 2.20
CA HIS A 10 -1.10 -0.50 3.25
C HIS A 10 -0.35 -0.85 4.53
N CYS A 11 -1.08 -0.93 5.64
CA CYS A 11 -0.67 -1.63 6.85
C CYS A 11 -1.59 -2.85 7.08
N SER A 12 -1.11 -3.81 7.86
CA SER A 12 -1.92 -4.97 8.23
C SER A 12 -3.04 -4.64 9.23
N ALA A 13 -3.05 -3.43 9.80
CA ALA A 13 -3.92 -3.00 10.89
C ALA A 13 -3.86 -3.97 12.09
N THR A 14 -2.66 -4.33 12.48
CA THR A 14 -2.35 -5.18 13.62
C THR A 14 -1.54 -4.42 14.66
N ARG A 15 -1.65 -4.82 15.92
CA ARG A 15 -0.95 -4.14 17.03
C ARG A 15 0.56 -4.27 16.90
N THR A 16 1.24 -3.22 17.32
CA THR A 16 2.71 -3.20 17.40
C THR A 16 3.23 -4.39 18.22
N GLY A 17 4.36 -4.94 17.80
CA GLY A 17 5.01 -6.07 18.48
C GLY A 17 4.52 -7.46 18.07
N LEU A 18 3.47 -7.57 17.24
CA LEU A 18 3.04 -8.85 16.70
C LEU A 18 3.90 -9.20 15.47
N ASP A 19 4.71 -10.25 15.60
CA ASP A 19 5.58 -10.75 14.51
C ASP A 19 4.79 -11.64 13.56
N LEU A 20 3.95 -10.99 12.75
CA LEU A 20 3.18 -11.65 11.71
C LEU A 20 3.96 -11.68 10.40
N ARG A 21 3.61 -12.66 9.55
CA ARG A 21 4.23 -12.91 8.25
C ARG A 21 3.17 -12.94 7.15
N ALA A 22 3.60 -12.99 5.89
CA ALA A 22 2.68 -13.05 4.75
C ALA A 22 1.68 -14.22 4.87
N LYS A 23 2.11 -15.37 5.39
CA LYS A 23 1.24 -16.53 5.64
C LYS A 23 0.10 -16.23 6.62
N ASP A 24 0.36 -15.42 7.64
CA ASP A 24 -0.65 -15.03 8.63
C ASP A 24 -1.67 -14.10 7.99
N ILE A 25 -1.22 -13.15 7.17
CA ILE A 25 -2.10 -12.26 6.40
C ILE A 25 -2.94 -13.06 5.39
N ASP A 26 -2.33 -14.04 4.70
CA ASP A 26 -3.06 -14.95 3.80
C ASP A 26 -4.18 -15.70 4.54
N CYS A 27 -3.88 -16.23 5.72
CA CYS A 27 -4.85 -16.90 6.57
C CYS A 27 -6.01 -15.94 6.95
N MET A 28 -5.69 -14.73 7.42
CA MET A 28 -6.68 -13.72 7.79
C MET A 28 -7.58 -13.32 6.60
N HIS A 29 -7.00 -13.17 5.42
CA HIS A 29 -7.77 -12.86 4.20
C HIS A 29 -8.67 -14.02 3.78
N ARG A 30 -8.19 -15.26 3.84
CA ARG A 30 -9.02 -16.45 3.55
C ARG A 30 -10.19 -16.59 4.51
N GLN A 31 -10.01 -16.28 5.78
CA GLN A 31 -11.10 -16.25 6.78
C GLN A 31 -12.16 -15.18 6.44
N ARG A 32 -11.80 -14.14 5.70
CA ARG A 32 -12.70 -13.10 5.19
C ARG A 32 -13.30 -13.42 3.82
N GLY A 33 -13.07 -14.62 3.29
CA GLY A 33 -13.62 -15.07 2.02
C GLY A 33 -12.74 -14.85 0.80
N PHE A 34 -11.51 -14.37 0.97
CA PHE A 34 -10.57 -14.24 -0.14
C PHE A 34 -10.01 -15.61 -0.54
N THR A 35 -9.68 -15.80 -1.82
CA THR A 35 -9.03 -17.01 -2.30
C THR A 35 -7.58 -17.12 -1.86
N ARG A 36 -6.94 -15.99 -1.61
CA ARG A 36 -5.55 -15.83 -1.14
C ARG A 36 -5.32 -14.41 -0.64
N ILE A 37 -4.11 -14.15 -0.13
CA ILE A 37 -3.67 -12.80 0.25
C ILE A 37 -3.95 -11.76 -0.85
N GLY A 38 -4.42 -10.59 -0.46
CA GLY A 38 -4.76 -9.50 -1.39
C GLY A 38 -3.56 -8.66 -1.82
N TYR A 39 -2.55 -8.53 -0.96
CA TYR A 39 -1.34 -7.73 -1.21
C TYR A 39 -0.32 -8.48 -2.05
N ASN A 40 0.40 -7.76 -2.90
CA ASN A 40 1.46 -8.34 -3.73
C ASN A 40 2.76 -8.54 -2.94
N PHE A 41 3.05 -7.65 -1.97
CA PHE A 41 4.22 -7.71 -1.11
C PHE A 41 3.84 -7.47 0.35
N VAL A 42 4.55 -8.12 1.25
CA VAL A 42 4.46 -7.91 2.70
C VAL A 42 5.85 -7.60 3.23
N ILE A 43 5.94 -6.59 4.11
CA ILE A 43 7.18 -6.20 4.80
C ILE A 43 7.02 -6.53 6.27
N ASP A 44 7.81 -7.49 6.74
CA ASP A 44 7.79 -7.97 8.12
C ASP A 44 8.44 -6.96 9.07
N LEU A 45 8.27 -7.15 10.38
CA LEU A 45 8.82 -6.25 11.40
C LEU A 45 10.34 -6.05 11.28
N ASP A 46 11.08 -7.10 10.91
CA ASP A 46 12.53 -7.06 10.71
C ASP A 46 12.97 -6.51 9.34
N GLY A 47 12.02 -6.06 8.53
CA GLY A 47 12.25 -5.56 7.18
C GLY A 47 12.32 -6.64 6.10
N THR A 48 12.13 -7.91 6.43
CA THR A 48 12.08 -8.98 5.43
C THR A 48 10.95 -8.73 4.45
N LEU A 49 11.26 -8.76 3.16
CA LEU A 49 10.29 -8.65 2.08
C LEU A 49 9.79 -10.03 1.67
N GLU A 50 8.49 -10.23 1.78
CA GLU A 50 7.83 -11.45 1.35
C GLU A 50 6.93 -11.21 0.13
N ASN A 51 6.90 -12.19 -0.79
CA ASN A 51 5.95 -12.20 -1.89
C ASN A 51 4.58 -12.65 -1.38
N GLY A 52 3.54 -11.98 -1.85
CA GLY A 52 2.16 -12.33 -1.59
C GLY A 52 1.43 -12.77 -2.86
N ARG A 53 0.42 -12.00 -3.24
CA ARG A 53 -0.37 -12.25 -4.46
C ARG A 53 0.48 -12.03 -5.71
N PRO A 54 0.48 -12.97 -6.69
CA PRO A 54 1.23 -12.78 -7.92
C PRO A 54 0.78 -11.54 -8.70
N LEU A 55 1.75 -10.82 -9.29
CA LEU A 55 1.48 -9.66 -10.15
C LEU A 55 0.79 -10.03 -11.48
N SER A 56 0.76 -11.32 -11.81
CA SER A 56 0.10 -11.82 -13.02
C SER A 56 -1.43 -11.87 -12.93
N ILE A 57 -1.99 -11.66 -11.76
CA ILE A 57 -3.44 -11.64 -11.52
C ILE A 57 -3.83 -10.32 -10.84
N ASP A 58 -5.09 -9.93 -10.98
CA ASP A 58 -5.61 -8.73 -10.32
C ASP A 58 -5.40 -8.79 -8.80
N GLY A 59 -5.05 -7.66 -8.21
CA GLY A 59 -4.96 -7.50 -6.75
C GLY A 59 -6.30 -7.69 -6.04
N ALA A 60 -6.27 -7.78 -4.73
CA ALA A 60 -7.46 -7.75 -3.89
C ALA A 60 -7.18 -6.92 -2.63
N HIS A 61 -6.69 -5.69 -2.82
CA HIS A 61 -6.26 -4.80 -1.74
C HIS A 61 -6.90 -3.41 -1.80
N CYS A 62 -7.32 -2.94 -2.97
CA CYS A 62 -7.92 -1.62 -3.14
C CYS A 62 -8.91 -1.64 -4.31
N ASN A 63 -10.21 -1.75 -4.00
CA ASN A 63 -11.25 -1.82 -5.02
C ASN A 63 -11.80 -0.44 -5.42
N THR A 64 -11.32 0.64 -4.83
CA THR A 64 -11.68 2.00 -5.24
C THR A 64 -11.19 2.28 -6.66
N LYS A 65 -11.85 3.21 -7.32
CA LYS A 65 -11.52 3.64 -8.68
C LYS A 65 -10.90 5.03 -8.60
N GLY A 66 -9.72 5.17 -9.18
CA GLY A 66 -9.09 6.48 -9.35
C GLY A 66 -9.69 7.24 -10.54
N PHE A 67 -8.99 8.25 -11.00
CA PHE A 67 -9.39 9.08 -12.15
C PHE A 67 -9.64 8.29 -13.42
N SER A 68 -9.00 7.12 -13.58
CA SER A 68 -9.21 6.22 -14.72
C SER A 68 -10.59 5.59 -14.76
N GLY A 69 -11.35 5.61 -13.65
CA GLY A 69 -12.61 4.88 -13.49
C GLY A 69 -12.43 3.36 -13.37
N VAL A 70 -11.20 2.87 -13.35
CA VAL A 70 -10.83 1.45 -13.20
C VAL A 70 -10.38 1.18 -11.77
N SER A 71 -10.77 0.02 -11.20
CA SER A 71 -10.36 -0.39 -9.86
C SER A 71 -8.83 -0.50 -9.76
N TYR A 72 -8.25 0.06 -8.70
CA TYR A 72 -6.81 -0.06 -8.42
C TYR A 72 -6.33 -1.50 -8.35
N ASN A 73 -7.17 -2.46 -7.96
CA ASN A 73 -6.82 -3.88 -8.01
C ASN A 73 -6.33 -4.34 -9.39
N LYS A 74 -6.73 -3.67 -10.46
CA LYS A 74 -6.41 -4.07 -11.84
C LYS A 74 -5.13 -3.47 -12.39
N HIS A 75 -4.62 -2.39 -11.79
CA HIS A 75 -3.47 -1.66 -12.35
C HIS A 75 -2.48 -1.16 -11.28
N SER A 76 -2.62 -1.61 -10.02
CA SER A 76 -1.70 -1.21 -8.96
C SER A 76 -1.02 -2.40 -8.28
N ILE A 77 0.11 -2.10 -7.66
CA ILE A 77 0.84 -3.00 -6.77
C ILE A 77 0.48 -2.64 -5.34
N GLY A 78 -0.02 -3.60 -4.58
CA GLY A 78 -0.31 -3.47 -3.15
C GLY A 78 0.88 -3.89 -2.30
N ILE A 79 1.39 -2.99 -1.46
CA ILE A 79 2.46 -3.26 -0.50
C ILE A 79 1.91 -3.07 0.91
N CYS A 80 2.04 -4.09 1.75
CA CYS A 80 1.58 -4.06 3.14
C CYS A 80 2.75 -4.19 4.10
N TYR A 81 2.90 -3.27 5.06
CA TYR A 81 3.79 -3.51 6.20
C TYR A 81 3.00 -4.07 7.39
N ILE A 82 3.64 -4.92 8.20
CA ILE A 82 3.05 -5.48 9.41
C ILE A 82 3.02 -4.40 10.49
N GLY A 83 1.84 -4.06 10.99
CA GLY A 83 1.63 -3.02 11.99
C GLY A 83 0.44 -2.12 11.68
N GLY A 84 0.56 -0.85 12.08
CA GLY A 84 -0.45 0.20 11.85
C GLY A 84 -1.36 0.48 13.05
N LEU A 85 -1.26 -0.31 14.12
CA LEU A 85 -1.95 -0.04 15.40
C LEU A 85 -0.96 0.01 16.55
N ASP A 86 -1.14 0.98 17.45
CA ASP A 86 -0.36 1.09 18.69
C ASP A 86 -0.73 -0.01 19.70
N VAL A 87 -0.13 0.03 20.89
CA VAL A 87 -0.39 -0.95 21.96
C VAL A 87 -1.85 -0.94 22.44
N ASN A 88 -2.56 0.17 22.26
CA ASN A 88 -3.97 0.32 22.60
C ASN A 88 -4.92 -0.02 21.44
N GLY A 89 -4.40 -0.43 20.30
CA GLY A 89 -5.18 -0.73 19.09
C GLY A 89 -5.64 0.50 18.33
N ARG A 90 -5.00 1.67 18.50
CA ARG A 90 -5.29 2.90 17.77
C ARG A 90 -4.42 3.00 16.53
N PRO A 91 -4.93 3.57 15.43
CA PRO A 91 -4.12 3.83 14.23
C PRO A 91 -2.88 4.67 14.55
N ALA A 92 -1.71 4.18 14.14
CA ALA A 92 -0.43 4.86 14.32
C ALA A 92 0.59 4.37 13.30
N ASP A 93 1.56 5.21 12.96
CA ASP A 93 2.74 4.77 12.20
C ASP A 93 3.67 3.98 13.11
N THR A 94 3.53 2.65 13.07
CA THR A 94 4.31 1.71 13.89
C THR A 94 5.48 1.10 13.14
N ARG A 95 5.83 1.60 11.96
CA ARG A 95 6.92 1.07 11.15
C ARG A 95 8.25 1.10 11.91
N THR A 96 8.95 -0.02 11.89
CA THR A 96 10.36 -0.08 12.33
C THR A 96 11.26 0.61 11.30
N GLU A 97 12.49 0.97 11.69
CA GLU A 97 13.48 1.51 10.74
C GLU A 97 13.79 0.50 9.62
N ALA A 98 13.84 -0.80 9.95
CA ALA A 98 14.03 -1.85 8.97
C ALA A 98 12.88 -1.89 7.95
N GLN A 99 11.63 -1.73 8.39
CA GLN A 99 10.47 -1.65 7.50
C GLN A 99 10.50 -0.41 6.61
N LYS A 100 10.87 0.75 7.15
CA LYS A 100 10.99 1.99 6.38
C LYS A 100 12.04 1.86 5.27
N ASN A 101 13.20 1.27 5.59
CA ASN A 101 14.27 1.04 4.63
C ASN A 101 13.85 0.07 3.53
N SER A 102 13.25 -1.07 3.89
CA SER A 102 12.77 -2.06 2.92
C SER A 102 11.68 -1.51 2.02
N LEU A 103 10.75 -0.73 2.57
CA LEU A 103 9.69 -0.08 1.81
C LEU A 103 10.27 0.90 0.78
N ARG A 104 11.23 1.72 1.19
CA ARG A 104 11.90 2.67 0.30
C ARG A 104 12.61 1.96 -0.84
N ASP A 105 13.37 0.92 -0.53
CA ASP A 105 14.11 0.13 -1.53
C ASP A 105 13.18 -0.55 -2.52
N LEU A 106 12.07 -1.12 -2.03
CA LEU A 106 11.06 -1.75 -2.88
C LEU A 106 10.38 -0.74 -3.80
N VAL A 107 9.94 0.40 -3.27
CA VAL A 107 9.31 1.47 -4.08
C VAL A 107 10.28 1.97 -5.14
N ALA A 108 11.55 2.21 -4.79
CA ALA A 108 12.58 2.64 -5.75
C ALA A 108 12.77 1.61 -6.88
N LYS A 109 12.79 0.32 -6.54
CA LYS A 109 12.89 -0.77 -7.51
C LYS A 109 11.68 -0.79 -8.45
N LEU A 110 10.47 -0.76 -7.89
CA LEU A 110 9.23 -0.82 -8.67
C LEU A 110 9.07 0.40 -9.60
N CYS A 111 9.46 1.60 -9.15
CA CYS A 111 9.45 2.80 -10.00
C CYS A 111 10.46 2.74 -11.16
N LYS A 112 11.48 1.87 -11.08
CA LYS A 112 12.41 1.61 -12.20
C LYS A 112 11.86 0.56 -13.17
N GLU A 113 11.11 -0.43 -12.65
CA GLU A 113 10.58 -1.55 -13.42
C GLU A 113 9.26 -1.21 -14.14
N TYR A 114 8.45 -0.31 -13.56
CA TYR A 114 7.13 0.08 -14.05
C TYR A 114 7.04 1.60 -14.23
N ASP A 115 6.22 2.03 -15.17
CA ASP A 115 5.90 3.45 -15.38
C ASP A 115 4.89 3.92 -14.32
N ILE A 116 5.33 4.02 -13.05
CA ILE A 116 4.48 4.41 -11.94
C ILE A 116 4.16 5.91 -12.02
N ILE A 117 2.89 6.23 -12.09
CA ILE A 117 2.38 7.61 -12.12
C ILE A 117 1.68 8.01 -10.81
N GLU A 118 1.22 7.04 -10.02
CA GLU A 118 0.59 7.27 -8.72
C GLU A 118 1.24 6.42 -7.63
N LEU A 119 1.55 7.05 -6.52
CA LEU A 119 2.11 6.43 -5.32
C LEU A 119 1.33 6.93 -4.11
N LEU A 120 0.44 6.10 -3.59
CA LEU A 120 -0.61 6.48 -2.66
C LEU A 120 -0.61 5.57 -1.43
N GLY A 121 -1.09 6.12 -0.31
CA GLY A 121 -1.61 5.31 0.79
C GLY A 121 -3.05 4.86 0.50
N HIS A 122 -3.49 3.78 1.12
CA HIS A 122 -4.88 3.33 0.96
C HIS A 122 -5.88 4.45 1.30
N ARG A 123 -5.62 5.25 2.33
CA ARG A 123 -6.45 6.40 2.72
C ARG A 123 -6.60 7.45 1.63
N ASP A 124 -5.59 7.62 0.79
CA ASP A 124 -5.57 8.59 -0.30
C ASP A 124 -6.52 8.19 -1.45
N THR A 125 -7.03 6.97 -1.44
CA THR A 125 -8.05 6.48 -2.38
C THR A 125 -9.48 6.69 -1.89
N SER A 126 -9.67 7.37 -0.76
CA SER A 126 -10.98 7.80 -0.25
C SER A 126 -11.63 8.80 -1.23
N PRO A 127 -12.96 8.96 -1.20
CA PRO A 127 -13.62 9.97 -2.04
C PRO A 127 -13.21 11.39 -1.65
N ASP A 128 -12.95 12.23 -2.63
CA ASP A 128 -12.88 13.69 -2.48
C ASP A 128 -14.33 14.20 -2.37
N LEU A 129 -14.76 14.57 -1.17
CA LEU A 129 -16.15 14.89 -0.87
C LEU A 129 -16.50 16.36 -1.14
N ASP A 130 -15.51 17.23 -1.18
CA ASP A 130 -15.68 18.66 -1.38
C ASP A 130 -15.21 19.14 -2.75
N ASP A 131 -14.80 18.22 -3.63
CA ASP A 131 -14.31 18.48 -4.98
C ASP A 131 -13.09 19.43 -5.02
N SER A 132 -12.27 19.43 -3.96
CA SER A 132 -11.05 20.27 -3.89
C SER A 132 -9.95 19.79 -4.84
N GLY A 133 -10.03 18.55 -5.31
CA GLY A 133 -9.02 17.87 -6.14
C GLY A 133 -7.99 17.09 -5.35
N GLU A 134 -8.07 17.11 -4.02
CA GLU A 134 -7.20 16.36 -3.10
C GLU A 134 -8.05 15.72 -2.01
N VAL A 135 -7.67 14.51 -1.59
CA VAL A 135 -8.31 13.83 -0.45
C VAL A 135 -7.65 14.28 0.84
N GLU A 136 -8.40 14.95 1.70
CA GLU A 136 -7.94 15.50 2.97
C GLU A 136 -8.20 14.57 4.15
N PRO A 137 -7.52 14.77 5.31
CA PRO A 137 -7.69 13.90 6.49
C PRO A 137 -9.14 13.73 6.97
N GLY A 138 -9.98 14.75 6.80
CA GLY A 138 -11.40 14.68 7.15
C GLY A 138 -12.23 13.74 6.27
N GLU A 139 -11.71 13.36 5.12
CA GLU A 139 -12.36 12.52 4.12
C GLU A 139 -11.89 11.07 4.15
N TYR A 140 -10.88 10.74 4.96
CA TYR A 140 -10.35 9.39 5.04
C TYR A 140 -11.40 8.40 5.56
N ILE A 141 -11.77 7.43 4.72
CA ILE A 141 -12.59 6.29 5.15
C ILE A 141 -11.78 5.36 6.07
N LYS A 142 -10.47 5.28 5.87
CA LYS A 142 -9.54 4.43 6.62
C LYS A 142 -8.28 5.21 6.96
N SER A 143 -7.63 4.87 8.07
CA SER A 143 -6.33 5.46 8.44
C SER A 143 -5.14 4.81 7.71
N CYS A 144 -5.31 3.59 7.19
CA CYS A 144 -4.28 2.82 6.48
C CYS A 144 -3.64 3.64 5.35
N PRO A 145 -2.32 3.73 5.28
CA PRO A 145 -1.29 2.99 6.02
C PRO A 145 -0.81 3.68 7.30
N CYS A 146 -1.50 4.68 7.84
CA CYS A 146 -1.20 5.42 9.06
C CYS A 146 0.02 6.35 8.99
N PHE A 147 0.46 6.70 7.79
CA PHE A 147 1.46 7.74 7.52
C PHE A 147 1.19 8.40 6.16
N ASP A 148 1.80 9.56 5.93
CA ASP A 148 1.61 10.32 4.69
C ASP A 148 2.56 9.80 3.59
N VAL A 149 2.02 8.94 2.73
CA VAL A 149 2.76 8.34 1.61
C VAL A 149 3.16 9.39 0.57
N ARG A 150 2.25 10.29 0.23
CA ARG A 150 2.50 11.32 -0.79
C ARG A 150 3.66 12.21 -0.39
N SER A 151 3.70 12.66 0.86
CA SER A 151 4.78 13.49 1.39
C SER A 151 6.10 12.73 1.45
N GLU A 152 6.10 11.50 1.98
CA GLU A 152 7.33 10.71 2.16
C GLU A 152 7.97 10.30 0.83
N PHE A 153 7.15 10.00 -0.19
CA PHE A 153 7.62 9.46 -1.48
C PHE A 153 7.50 10.44 -2.65
N ASN A 154 7.26 11.72 -2.41
CA ASN A 154 7.03 12.72 -3.48
C ASN A 154 8.17 12.81 -4.51
N ASN A 155 9.42 12.55 -4.09
CA ASN A 155 10.59 12.61 -4.97
C ASN A 155 10.72 11.42 -5.91
N PHE A 156 10.06 10.27 -5.62
CA PHE A 156 10.16 9.07 -6.44
C PHE A 156 9.48 9.24 -7.80
N LEU A 157 8.34 9.94 -7.84
CA LEU A 157 7.61 10.22 -9.08
C LEU A 157 8.25 11.33 -9.91
N ARG A 158 8.87 12.33 -9.28
CA ARG A 158 9.54 13.44 -9.99
C ARG A 158 10.71 12.98 -10.85
N ASN A 159 11.41 11.93 -10.43
CA ASN A 159 12.54 11.37 -11.17
C ASN A 159 12.10 10.55 -12.41
N THR A 160 10.82 10.22 -12.52
CA THR A 160 10.25 9.51 -13.67
C THR A 160 9.82 10.45 -14.80
N ILE A 161 9.59 11.74 -14.48
CA ILE A 161 9.16 12.76 -15.45
C ILE A 161 10.35 13.38 -16.20
N VAL A 162 11.58 13.19 -15.71
CA VAL A 162 12.82 13.69 -16.34
C VAL A 162 13.57 12.54 -16.98
N LYS A 163 12.96 11.89 -17.99
CA LYS A 163 13.72 11.17 -19.01
C LYS A 163 13.59 11.98 -20.31
N PRO A 164 14.74 12.47 -20.85
CA PRO A 164 14.74 13.13 -22.14
C PRO A 164 14.30 12.17 -23.25
#